data_11493ff030813d08989c299e0533dda4
#
_entry.id   11493ff030813d08989c299e0533dda4
#
_cell.length_a   1.000
_cell.length_b   1.000
_cell.length_c   1.000
_cell.angle_alpha   90.00
_cell.angle_beta   90.00
_cell.angle_gamma   90.00
#
_symmetry.space_group_name_H-M   'P 1'
#
loop_
_entity.id
_entity.type
_entity.pdbx_description
1 polymer ?
#
loop_
_entity_poly.entity_id
_entity_poly.type
_entity_poly.pdbx_seq_one_letter_code
_entity_poly.pdbx_strand_id
1 'polypeptide(L)'
;MQGFIDNIRTELIRPVLKKHDIEEIDPEKWYPHQLWMDILKDIKDSLGSEAQSAFIAFGRAVVEKAVMPPEMKTIPDVLNVLHAIHHMNLQNVPEDEGYKVEKMADNHYRVYENTPNPVDAMYGFIWGICARYYQRGERFTVEVIDNPKSDDFVGTCFDVRWYTP
;
A
#
# COMPACT_ATOMS: atom_id res chain seq x y z
N MET A 1 -0.57 7.52 -8.23
CA MET A 1 -1.86 8.23 -8.46
C MET A 1 -2.62 7.66 -9.66
N GLN A 2 -2.02 7.48 -10.84
CA GLN A 2 -2.70 6.94 -12.03
C GLN A 2 -3.42 5.60 -11.76
N GLY A 3 -2.78 4.64 -11.09
CA GLY A 3 -3.40 3.35 -10.76
C GLY A 3 -4.66 3.43 -9.88
N PHE A 4 -4.81 4.52 -9.13
CA PHE A 4 -6.02 4.81 -8.35
C PHE A 4 -7.18 5.22 -9.28
N ILE A 5 -6.92 6.14 -10.20
CA ILE A 5 -7.92 6.68 -11.13
C ILE A 5 -8.47 5.59 -12.03
N ASP A 6 -7.62 4.66 -12.46
CA ASP A 6 -8.00 3.59 -13.38
C ASP A 6 -8.83 2.46 -12.73
N ASN A 7 -8.87 2.36 -11.41
CA ASN A 7 -9.47 1.23 -10.69
C ASN A 7 -10.65 1.57 -9.77
N ILE A 8 -10.82 2.82 -9.41
CA ILE A 8 -12.05 3.26 -8.75
C ILE A 8 -12.96 3.85 -9.82
N ARG A 9 -14.26 3.64 -9.70
CA ARG A 9 -15.25 4.21 -10.61
C ARG A 9 -14.93 5.68 -10.84
N THR A 10 -14.38 5.99 -12.00
CA THR A 10 -13.87 7.32 -12.37
C THR A 10 -14.89 8.43 -12.09
N GLU A 11 -16.18 8.07 -12.17
CA GLU A 11 -17.30 8.97 -11.91
C GLU A 11 -17.34 9.46 -10.45
N LEU A 12 -16.91 8.65 -9.47
CA LEU A 12 -16.89 9.02 -8.05
C LEU A 12 -15.68 9.88 -7.69
N ILE A 13 -14.56 9.65 -8.38
CA ILE A 13 -13.31 10.36 -8.06
C ILE A 13 -13.17 11.66 -8.83
N ARG A 14 -13.71 11.73 -10.05
CA ARG A 14 -13.60 12.91 -10.91
C ARG A 14 -14.02 14.23 -10.20
N PRO A 15 -15.12 14.28 -9.41
CA PRO A 15 -15.46 15.47 -8.66
C PRO A 15 -14.39 15.87 -7.64
N VAL A 16 -13.77 14.87 -6.98
CA VAL A 16 -12.70 15.11 -5.99
C VAL A 16 -11.45 15.64 -6.68
N LEU A 17 -11.02 15.03 -7.78
CA LEU A 17 -9.85 15.50 -8.55
C LEU A 17 -10.06 16.92 -9.06
N LYS A 18 -11.27 17.22 -9.58
CA LYS A 18 -11.62 18.56 -10.04
C LYS A 18 -11.60 19.59 -8.91
N LYS A 19 -12.01 19.23 -7.69
CA LYS A 19 -11.91 20.09 -6.49
C LYS A 19 -10.47 20.50 -6.19
N HIS A 20 -9.50 19.63 -6.54
CA HIS A 20 -8.07 19.86 -6.36
C HIS A 20 -7.36 20.35 -7.64
N ASP A 21 -8.11 20.87 -8.62
CA ASP A 21 -7.60 21.37 -9.89
C ASP A 21 -6.78 20.32 -10.67
N ILE A 22 -7.10 19.04 -10.51
CA ILE A 22 -6.47 17.95 -11.22
C ILE A 22 -7.44 17.43 -12.29
N GLU A 23 -7.22 17.82 -13.53
CA GLU A 23 -7.96 17.28 -14.68
C GLU A 23 -7.29 16.01 -15.22
N GLU A 24 -5.96 16.00 -15.25
CA GLU A 24 -5.13 14.91 -15.72
C GLU A 24 -3.86 14.81 -14.85
N ILE A 25 -3.42 13.58 -14.59
CA ILE A 25 -2.17 13.33 -13.85
C ILE A 25 -1.05 13.13 -14.86
N ASP A 26 -0.07 14.02 -14.77
CA ASP A 26 1.18 13.89 -15.53
C ASP A 26 2.14 12.97 -14.73
N PRO A 27 2.49 11.78 -15.26
CA PRO A 27 3.38 10.85 -14.56
C PRO A 27 4.81 11.35 -14.40
N GLU A 28 5.23 12.33 -15.20
CA GLU A 28 6.57 12.92 -15.13
C GLU A 28 6.68 14.07 -14.10
N LYS A 29 5.54 14.48 -13.52
CA LYS A 29 5.49 15.60 -12.59
C LYS A 29 5.47 15.15 -11.14
N TRP A 30 6.26 15.82 -10.30
CA TRP A 30 6.18 15.69 -8.85
C TRP A 30 5.01 16.48 -8.28
N TYR A 31 4.25 15.85 -7.40
CA TYR A 31 3.13 16.44 -6.70
C TYR A 31 3.41 16.49 -5.20
N PRO A 32 2.97 17.56 -4.48
CA PRO A 32 3.08 17.59 -3.04
C PRO A 32 2.37 16.39 -2.41
N HIS A 33 3.01 15.72 -1.44
CA HIS A 33 2.39 14.57 -0.76
C HIS A 33 1.11 14.97 -0.02
N GLN A 34 1.06 16.19 0.54
CA GLN A 34 -0.15 16.73 1.18
C GLN A 34 -1.36 16.74 0.23
N LEU A 35 -1.18 17.11 -1.03
CA LEU A 35 -2.25 17.08 -2.03
C LEU A 35 -2.83 15.67 -2.18
N TRP A 36 -1.95 14.65 -2.17
CA TRP A 36 -2.40 13.26 -2.19
C TRP A 36 -3.21 12.88 -0.95
N MET A 37 -2.79 13.30 0.25
CA MET A 37 -3.51 13.05 1.48
C MET A 37 -4.88 13.74 1.51
N ASP A 38 -4.95 14.96 1.01
CA ASP A 38 -6.21 15.72 0.92
C ASP A 38 -7.20 15.04 -0.04
N ILE A 39 -6.71 14.53 -1.17
CA ILE A 39 -7.51 13.75 -2.13
C ILE A 39 -8.05 12.46 -1.48
N LEU A 40 -7.19 11.70 -0.79
CA LEU A 40 -7.62 10.47 -0.10
C LEU A 40 -8.66 10.74 0.97
N LYS A 41 -8.50 11.84 1.72
CA LYS A 41 -9.49 12.27 2.71
C LYS A 41 -10.83 12.59 2.06
N ASP A 42 -10.85 13.39 1.00
CA ASP A 42 -12.08 13.76 0.30
C ASP A 42 -12.77 12.54 -0.32
N ILE A 43 -12.00 11.59 -0.84
CA ILE A 43 -12.53 10.31 -1.34
C ILE A 43 -13.17 9.52 -0.20
N LYS A 44 -12.50 9.42 0.94
CA LYS A 44 -13.06 8.75 2.13
C LYS A 44 -14.39 9.38 2.55
N ASP A 45 -14.43 10.70 2.63
CA ASP A 45 -15.62 11.45 3.02
C ASP A 45 -16.77 11.28 2.00
N SER A 46 -16.46 11.19 0.71
CA SER A 46 -17.43 10.99 -0.37
C SER A 46 -18.01 9.59 -0.44
N LEU A 47 -17.18 8.56 -0.15
CA LEU A 47 -17.56 7.15 -0.21
C LEU A 47 -18.20 6.64 1.08
N GLY A 48 -18.00 7.32 2.22
CA GLY A 48 -18.54 6.90 3.50
C GLY A 48 -18.20 5.45 3.84
N SER A 49 -19.19 4.60 4.01
CA SER A 49 -19.01 3.18 4.34
C SER A 49 -18.36 2.34 3.23
N GLU A 50 -18.34 2.80 1.98
CA GLU A 50 -17.69 2.09 0.86
C GLU A 50 -16.20 2.38 0.78
N ALA A 51 -15.69 3.37 1.53
CA ALA A 51 -14.30 3.80 1.47
C ALA A 51 -13.30 2.68 1.78
N GLN A 52 -13.61 1.81 2.75
CA GLN A 52 -12.75 0.69 3.11
C GLN A 52 -12.51 -0.24 1.91
N SER A 53 -13.58 -0.72 1.29
CA SER A 53 -13.47 -1.60 0.13
C SER A 53 -12.74 -0.95 -1.05
N ALA A 54 -12.97 0.34 -1.26
CA ALA A 54 -12.31 1.11 -2.30
C ALA A 54 -10.81 1.25 -2.05
N PHE A 55 -10.38 1.53 -0.82
CA PHE A 55 -8.97 1.63 -0.48
C PHE A 55 -8.25 0.27 -0.55
N ILE A 56 -8.88 -0.82 -0.11
CA ILE A 56 -8.32 -2.17 -0.27
C ILE A 56 -8.12 -2.49 -1.76
N ALA A 57 -9.13 -2.23 -2.58
CA ALA A 57 -9.03 -2.45 -4.03
C ALA A 57 -7.93 -1.60 -4.67
N PHE A 58 -7.80 -0.35 -4.24
CA PHE A 58 -6.72 0.54 -4.67
C PHE A 58 -5.35 -0.02 -4.35
N GLY A 59 -5.10 -0.38 -3.08
CA GLY A 59 -3.79 -0.94 -2.67
C GLY A 59 -3.40 -2.15 -3.50
N ARG A 60 -4.34 -3.07 -3.76
CA ARG A 60 -4.13 -4.25 -4.63
C ARG A 60 -3.76 -3.84 -6.06
N ALA A 61 -4.47 -2.88 -6.62
CA ALA A 61 -4.25 -2.42 -7.99
C ALA A 61 -2.88 -1.75 -8.19
N VAL A 62 -2.35 -1.07 -7.17
CA VAL A 62 -0.99 -0.51 -7.19
C VAL A 62 0.03 -1.63 -7.44
N VAL A 63 -0.08 -2.74 -6.72
CA VAL A 63 0.84 -3.88 -6.88
C VAL A 63 0.65 -4.58 -8.22
N GLU A 64 -0.59 -4.74 -8.67
CA GLU A 64 -0.91 -5.40 -9.93
C GLU A 64 -0.27 -4.66 -11.13
N LYS A 65 -0.29 -3.33 -11.11
CA LYS A 65 0.25 -2.48 -12.18
C LYS A 65 1.73 -2.14 -12.03
N ALA A 66 2.31 -2.38 -10.85
CA ALA A 66 3.71 -2.07 -10.61
C ALA A 66 4.64 -2.87 -11.52
N VAL A 67 5.59 -2.18 -12.15
CA VAL A 67 6.71 -2.81 -12.85
C VAL A 67 7.70 -3.27 -11.80
N MET A 68 7.82 -4.57 -11.62
CA MET A 68 8.72 -5.18 -10.64
C MET A 68 9.99 -5.68 -11.33
N PRO A 69 11.17 -5.51 -10.70
CA PRO A 69 12.40 -6.09 -11.18
C PRO A 69 12.28 -7.62 -11.35
N PRO A 70 12.89 -8.22 -12.38
CA PRO A 70 12.73 -9.64 -12.69
C PRO A 70 13.31 -10.60 -11.63
N GLU A 71 14.16 -10.10 -10.76
CA GLU A 71 14.72 -10.83 -9.61
C GLU A 71 13.72 -10.98 -8.46
N MET A 72 12.69 -10.16 -8.38
CA MET A 72 11.60 -10.24 -7.38
C MET A 72 10.68 -11.41 -7.72
N LYS A 73 10.85 -12.55 -7.07
CA LYS A 73 10.12 -13.80 -7.37
C LYS A 73 9.29 -14.35 -6.21
N THR A 74 9.55 -13.88 -5.00
CA THR A 74 8.93 -14.38 -3.78
C THR A 74 8.39 -13.24 -2.93
N ILE A 75 7.47 -13.57 -2.01
CA ILE A 75 6.95 -12.60 -1.04
C ILE A 75 8.09 -11.93 -0.27
N PRO A 76 9.07 -12.65 0.31
CA PRO A 76 10.20 -12.04 0.99
C PRO A 76 11.03 -11.07 0.14
N ASP A 77 11.25 -11.38 -1.15
CA ASP A 77 12.03 -10.50 -2.03
C ASP A 77 11.42 -9.11 -2.08
N VAL A 78 10.10 -9.03 -2.16
CA VAL A 78 9.38 -7.76 -2.24
C VAL A 78 9.26 -7.08 -0.87
N LEU A 79 8.91 -7.83 0.18
CA LEU A 79 8.75 -7.23 1.51
C LEU A 79 10.05 -6.56 1.99
N ASN A 80 11.21 -7.20 1.79
CA ASN A 80 12.49 -6.70 2.27
C ASN A 80 12.98 -5.42 1.58
N VAL A 81 12.39 -5.03 0.45
CA VAL A 81 12.77 -3.81 -0.28
C VAL A 81 11.72 -2.68 -0.16
N LEU A 82 10.62 -2.89 0.55
CA LEU A 82 9.53 -1.92 0.65
C LEU A 82 9.99 -0.55 1.13
N HIS A 83 10.85 -0.50 2.16
CA HIS A 83 11.38 0.76 2.68
C HIS A 83 12.19 1.51 1.62
N ALA A 84 13.07 0.81 0.92
CA ALA A 84 13.87 1.40 -0.16
C ALA A 84 12.98 1.91 -1.31
N ILE A 85 11.97 1.13 -1.71
CA ILE A 85 11.01 1.54 -2.76
C ILE A 85 10.23 2.79 -2.33
N HIS A 86 9.83 2.87 -1.06
CA HIS A 86 9.13 4.04 -0.53
C HIS A 86 9.99 5.30 -0.71
N HIS A 87 11.23 5.26 -0.26
CA HIS A 87 12.16 6.39 -0.37
C HIS A 87 12.60 6.72 -1.80
N MET A 88 12.59 5.75 -2.72
CA MET A 88 12.84 6.00 -4.15
C MET A 88 11.70 6.73 -4.85
N ASN A 89 10.47 6.54 -4.38
CA ASN A 89 9.27 7.12 -5.00
C ASN A 89 8.81 8.43 -4.35
N LEU A 90 9.47 8.88 -3.29
CA LEU A 90 9.13 10.10 -2.57
C LEU A 90 10.39 10.96 -2.36
N GLN A 91 10.21 12.28 -2.22
CA GLN A 91 11.29 13.22 -1.94
C GLN A 91 11.09 13.84 -0.56
N ASN A 92 12.21 14.08 0.14
CA ASN A 92 12.23 14.72 1.46
C ASN A 92 11.41 13.98 2.52
N VAL A 93 11.41 12.65 2.48
CA VAL A 93 10.76 11.78 3.44
C VAL A 93 11.66 11.62 4.67
N PRO A 94 11.12 11.68 5.91
CA PRO A 94 11.88 11.34 7.11
C PRO A 94 12.44 9.91 7.03
N GLU A 95 13.64 9.70 7.59
CA GLU A 95 14.31 8.39 7.52
C GLU A 95 13.52 7.27 8.22
N ASP A 96 12.72 7.61 9.21
CA ASP A 96 11.89 6.69 9.99
C ASP A 96 10.49 6.48 9.37
N GLU A 97 10.12 7.23 8.34
CA GLU A 97 8.88 7.00 7.60
C GLU A 97 9.06 5.86 6.59
N GLY A 98 8.13 4.92 6.56
CA GLY A 98 8.12 3.82 5.60
C GLY A 98 7.84 2.47 6.24
N TYR A 99 8.74 1.50 6.04
CA TYR A 99 8.50 0.11 6.42
C TYR A 99 9.68 -0.48 7.19
N LYS A 100 9.37 -1.21 8.28
CA LYS A 100 10.29 -2.12 8.94
C LYS A 100 9.76 -3.54 8.77
N VAL A 101 10.58 -4.44 8.28
CA VAL A 101 10.19 -5.84 8.02
C VAL A 101 10.97 -6.77 8.93
N GLU A 102 10.25 -7.60 9.66
CA GLU A 102 10.83 -8.59 10.57
C GLU A 102 10.45 -10.01 10.12
N LYS A 103 11.46 -10.86 9.93
CA LYS A 103 11.27 -12.28 9.68
C LYS A 103 11.01 -12.99 11.00
N MET A 104 9.80 -13.52 11.18
CA MET A 104 9.41 -14.29 12.36
C MET A 104 9.70 -15.79 12.19
N ALA A 105 9.54 -16.31 10.95
CA ALA A 105 9.86 -17.67 10.53
C ALA A 105 10.05 -17.69 9.00
N ASP A 106 10.34 -18.84 8.39
CA ASP A 106 10.59 -18.93 6.95
C ASP A 106 9.42 -18.48 6.08
N ASN A 107 8.20 -18.66 6.58
CA ASN A 107 6.96 -18.28 5.90
C ASN A 107 6.07 -17.39 6.78
N HIS A 108 6.68 -16.61 7.66
CA HIS A 108 6.00 -15.69 8.56
C HIS A 108 6.81 -14.41 8.73
N TYR A 109 6.21 -13.28 8.35
CA TYR A 109 6.80 -11.95 8.44
C TYR A 109 5.86 -10.98 9.12
N ARG A 110 6.42 -9.97 9.78
CA ARG A 110 5.72 -8.78 10.24
C ARG A 110 6.21 -7.57 9.45
N VAL A 111 5.26 -6.83 8.93
CA VAL A 111 5.51 -5.58 8.22
C VAL A 111 4.95 -4.45 9.05
N TYR A 112 5.83 -3.70 9.67
CA TYR A 112 5.51 -2.47 10.38
C TYR A 112 5.51 -1.34 9.38
N GLU A 113 4.45 -0.57 9.35
CA GLU A 113 4.22 0.50 8.38
C GLU A 113 3.98 1.81 9.12
N ASN A 114 4.82 2.81 8.84
CA ASN A 114 4.75 4.17 9.35
C ASN A 114 4.69 5.15 8.18
N THR A 115 3.58 5.13 7.46
CA THR A 115 3.30 6.10 6.40
C THR A 115 1.98 6.81 6.67
N PRO A 116 1.72 7.99 6.12
CA PRO A 116 0.44 8.66 6.30
C PRO A 116 -0.71 8.06 5.50
N ASN A 117 -0.48 6.97 4.76
CA ASN A 117 -1.50 6.34 3.93
C ASN A 117 -2.61 5.68 4.78
N PRO A 118 -3.85 5.58 4.27
CA PRO A 118 -4.92 4.85 4.94
C PRO A 118 -4.57 3.37 5.16
N VAL A 119 -4.80 2.86 6.37
CA VAL A 119 -4.52 1.46 6.74
C VAL A 119 -5.16 0.46 5.76
N ASP A 120 -6.39 0.72 5.33
CA ASP A 120 -7.09 -0.14 4.36
C ASP A 120 -6.38 -0.20 3.01
N ALA A 121 -5.80 0.91 2.55
CA ALA A 121 -5.00 0.94 1.32
C ALA A 121 -3.71 0.14 1.50
N MET A 122 -3.06 0.27 2.65
CA MET A 122 -1.86 -0.48 2.98
C MET A 122 -2.13 -1.97 3.16
N TYR A 123 -3.25 -2.34 3.78
CA TYR A 123 -3.71 -3.73 3.81
C TYR A 123 -3.86 -4.30 2.39
N GLY A 124 -4.54 -3.57 1.51
CA GLY A 124 -4.70 -3.96 0.11
C GLY A 124 -3.37 -4.11 -0.63
N PHE A 125 -2.42 -3.22 -0.36
CA PHE A 125 -1.07 -3.25 -0.94
C PHE A 125 -0.28 -4.49 -0.49
N ILE A 126 -0.21 -4.78 0.81
CA ILE A 126 0.46 -5.98 1.35
C ILE A 126 -0.22 -7.25 0.86
N TRP A 127 -1.56 -7.28 0.87
CA TRP A 127 -2.32 -8.40 0.33
C TRP A 127 -2.02 -8.61 -1.17
N GLY A 128 -1.93 -7.54 -1.94
CA GLY A 128 -1.59 -7.58 -3.37
C GLY A 128 -0.21 -8.18 -3.63
N ILE A 129 0.79 -7.85 -2.80
CA ILE A 129 2.12 -8.46 -2.85
C ILE A 129 2.02 -9.97 -2.65
N CYS A 130 1.32 -10.40 -1.60
CA CYS A 130 1.13 -11.82 -1.33
C CYS A 130 0.43 -12.54 -2.50
N ALA A 131 -0.65 -11.95 -3.03
CA ALA A 131 -1.40 -12.50 -4.15
C ALA A 131 -0.63 -12.59 -5.46
N ARG A 132 0.37 -11.73 -5.65
CA ARG A 132 1.22 -11.74 -6.85
C ARG A 132 2.36 -12.75 -6.76
N TYR A 133 2.88 -13.01 -5.55
CA TYR A 133 4.13 -13.76 -5.35
C TYR A 133 3.99 -15.08 -4.58
N TYR A 134 2.78 -15.47 -4.10
CA TYR A 134 2.59 -16.79 -3.52
C TYR A 134 2.78 -17.88 -4.59
N GLN A 135 3.28 -19.03 -4.17
CA GLN A 135 3.58 -20.11 -5.10
C GLN A 135 2.35 -21.02 -5.31
N ARG A 136 2.36 -21.75 -6.43
CA ARG A 136 1.27 -22.68 -6.75
C ARG A 136 1.11 -23.74 -5.64
N GLY A 137 -0.09 -23.82 -5.09
CA GLY A 137 -0.42 -24.75 -3.99
C GLY A 137 -0.27 -24.13 -2.59
N GLU A 138 0.27 -22.94 -2.47
CA GLU A 138 0.28 -22.20 -1.21
C GLU A 138 -1.05 -21.47 -0.97
N ARG A 139 -1.25 -21.12 0.30
CA ARG A 139 -2.25 -20.14 0.76
C ARG A 139 -1.54 -19.10 1.58
N PHE A 140 -2.12 -17.92 1.68
CA PHE A 140 -1.58 -16.86 2.53
C PHE A 140 -2.66 -16.16 3.34
N THR A 141 -2.25 -15.54 4.44
CA THR A 141 -3.06 -14.62 5.24
C THR A 141 -2.30 -13.33 5.45
N VAL A 142 -3.05 -12.24 5.51
CA VAL A 142 -2.57 -10.92 5.93
C VAL A 142 -3.55 -10.44 6.98
N GLU A 143 -3.04 -10.15 8.17
CA GLU A 143 -3.85 -9.69 9.29
C GLU A 143 -3.27 -8.38 9.82
N VAL A 144 -4.14 -7.43 10.17
CA VAL A 144 -3.74 -6.20 10.86
C VAL A 144 -3.61 -6.55 12.35
N ILE A 145 -2.46 -6.27 12.93
CA ILE A 145 -2.25 -6.43 14.37
C ILE A 145 -2.49 -5.09 15.05
N ASP A 146 -3.51 -5.04 15.90
CA ASP A 146 -3.74 -3.92 16.81
C ASP A 146 -2.70 -3.94 17.94
N ASN A 147 -2.06 -2.80 18.23
CA ASN A 147 -1.04 -2.67 19.24
C ASN A 147 0.15 -3.66 19.09
N PRO A 148 0.93 -3.57 18.02
CA PRO A 148 2.14 -4.36 17.93
C PRO A 148 3.02 -4.00 19.13
N LYS A 149 3.41 -5.00 19.92
CA LYS A 149 4.38 -4.83 21.02
C LYS A 149 5.75 -4.57 20.40
N SER A 150 6.00 -3.35 20.05
CA SER A 150 7.31 -2.86 19.62
C SER A 150 7.49 -1.53 20.32
N ASP A 151 8.40 -1.48 21.28
CA ASP A 151 8.70 -0.24 22.03
C ASP A 151 9.29 0.86 21.12
N ASP A 152 9.72 0.49 19.92
CA ASP A 152 10.45 1.35 18.98
C ASP A 152 9.66 1.70 17.70
N PHE A 153 8.36 1.35 17.60
CA PHE A 153 7.60 1.57 16.38
C PHE A 153 6.22 2.17 16.63
N VAL A 154 5.95 3.27 15.93
CA VAL A 154 4.64 3.94 15.91
C VAL A 154 4.05 3.76 14.52
N GLY A 155 2.95 3.03 14.39
CA GLY A 155 2.29 2.78 13.09
C GLY A 155 1.43 1.53 13.11
N THR A 156 1.16 0.99 11.93
CA THR A 156 0.37 -0.23 11.72
C THR A 156 1.29 -1.44 11.54
N CYS A 157 0.89 -2.59 12.06
CA CYS A 157 1.60 -3.85 11.82
C CYS A 157 0.71 -4.82 11.03
N PHE A 158 1.27 -5.39 9.98
CA PHE A 158 0.65 -6.46 9.19
C PHE A 158 1.38 -7.78 9.46
N ASP A 159 0.65 -8.80 9.93
CA ASP A 159 1.15 -10.17 10.09
C ASP A 159 0.90 -10.93 8.78
N VAL A 160 1.97 -11.35 8.14
CA VAL A 160 1.94 -12.00 6.82
C VAL A 160 2.43 -13.43 6.95
N ARG A 161 1.58 -14.38 6.59
CA ARG A 161 1.91 -15.81 6.61
C ARG A 161 1.50 -16.49 5.32
N TRP A 162 2.30 -17.46 4.90
CA TRP A 162 1.91 -18.37 3.82
C TRP A 162 2.29 -19.81 4.18
N TYR A 163 1.56 -20.76 3.63
CA TYR A 163 1.72 -22.16 3.94
C TYR A 163 1.21 -23.04 2.79
N THR A 164 1.78 -24.21 2.68
CA THR A 164 1.27 -25.28 1.82
C THR A 164 0.31 -26.11 2.66
N PRO A 165 -0.95 -26.28 2.24
CA PRO A 165 -1.97 -27.06 2.98
C PRO A 165 -1.60 -28.51 3.11
#